data_e5c66792b19ec06dcfb21eccdf81d4f6
#
_entry.id   e5c66792b19ec06dcfb21eccdf81d4f6
#
_cell.length_a   1.000
_cell.length_b   1.000
_cell.length_c   1.000
_cell.angle_alpha   90.00
_cell.angle_beta   90.00
_cell.angle_gamma   90.00
#
_symmetry.space_group_name_H-M   'P 1'
#
loop_
_entity.id
_entity.type
_entity.pdbx_description
1 polymer ?
#
loop_
_entity_poly.entity_id
_entity_poly.type
_entity_poly.pdbx_seq_one_letter_code
_entity_poly.pdbx_strand_id
1 'polypeptide(L)'
;MIPEKLKKGDTIGLIAPSSPVLKEDLETINNSIMLMESAGFKIEFAPNAVSNKLGYSATAKQKAEDINCMFQNNEIKAIFCISGGFNSNSTFDYLDYDTIKYHPKIICGFSDSTSLLNAIYAKTGLVTFHGPTFKALTSWQTKYGYEEVIKRFEEGGLSLG
;
A
#
# COMPACT_ATOMS: atom_id res chain seq x y z
N MET A 1 4.60 16.90 2.97
CA MET A 1 3.82 16.52 4.17
C MET A 1 4.25 15.10 4.55
N ILE A 2 4.67 14.87 5.81
CA ILE A 2 5.13 13.57 6.29
C ILE A 2 3.97 12.91 7.05
N PRO A 3 3.59 11.66 6.73
CA PRO A 3 2.53 10.98 7.44
C PRO A 3 2.93 10.61 8.87
N GLU A 4 1.94 10.33 9.72
CA GLU A 4 2.19 9.82 11.07
C GLU A 4 2.86 8.45 11.04
N LYS A 5 3.65 8.16 12.08
CA LYS A 5 4.33 6.89 12.28
C LYS A 5 3.35 5.79 12.63
N LEU A 6 3.64 4.55 12.22
CA LEU A 6 2.90 3.39 12.66
C LEU A 6 3.17 3.07 14.14
N LYS A 7 2.15 2.52 14.79
CA LYS A 7 2.21 1.99 16.16
C LYS A 7 1.64 0.59 16.20
N LYS A 8 2.13 -0.25 17.08
CA LYS A 8 1.54 -1.58 17.31
C LYS A 8 0.05 -1.45 17.65
N GLY A 9 -0.76 -2.28 17.04
CA GLY A 9 -2.21 -2.23 17.08
C GLY A 9 -2.87 -1.48 15.91
N ASP A 10 -2.09 -0.71 15.14
CA ASP A 10 -2.59 0.00 13.96
C ASP A 10 -3.03 -0.97 12.86
N THR A 11 -3.94 -0.49 12.01
CA THR A 11 -4.43 -1.24 10.85
C THR A 11 -3.74 -0.77 9.56
N ILE A 12 -3.29 -1.74 8.79
CA ILE A 12 -2.69 -1.56 7.46
C ILE A 12 -3.71 -1.96 6.41
N GLY A 13 -4.05 -1.04 5.52
CA GLY A 13 -4.93 -1.26 4.37
C GLY A 13 -4.18 -1.82 3.18
N LEU A 14 -4.77 -2.79 2.49
CA LEU A 14 -4.21 -3.41 1.28
C LEU A 14 -5.03 -3.02 0.05
N ILE A 15 -4.36 -2.51 -0.96
CA ILE A 15 -4.94 -2.11 -2.25
C ILE A 15 -4.27 -2.83 -3.41
N ALA A 16 -5.03 -3.07 -4.48
CA ALA A 16 -4.51 -3.60 -5.75
C ALA A 16 -4.71 -2.59 -6.90
N PRO A 17 -3.91 -1.53 -6.95
CA PRO A 17 -4.09 -0.46 -7.94
C PRO A 17 -3.71 -0.88 -9.35
N SER A 18 -3.00 -1.98 -9.52
CA SER A 18 -2.45 -2.46 -10.78
C SER A 18 -2.94 -3.88 -11.10
N SER A 19 -2.08 -4.90 -11.01
CA SER A 19 -2.44 -6.28 -11.30
C SER A 19 -3.40 -6.87 -10.27
N PRO A 20 -4.27 -7.83 -10.68
CA PRO A 20 -5.10 -8.57 -9.74
C PRO A 20 -4.25 -9.50 -8.87
N VAL A 21 -4.82 -9.92 -7.74
CA VAL A 21 -4.28 -11.03 -6.95
C VAL A 21 -4.60 -12.33 -7.67
N LEU A 22 -3.58 -13.12 -7.96
CA LEU A 22 -3.71 -14.43 -8.59
C LEU A 22 -3.76 -15.52 -7.51
N LYS A 23 -4.25 -16.72 -7.88
CA LYS A 23 -4.31 -17.85 -6.94
C LYS A 23 -2.93 -18.25 -6.40
N GLU A 24 -1.92 -18.20 -7.26
CA GLU A 24 -0.52 -18.46 -6.90
C GLU A 24 0.07 -17.43 -5.95
N ASP A 25 -0.51 -16.25 -5.85
CA ASP A 25 -0.05 -15.20 -4.94
C ASP A 25 -0.58 -15.37 -3.51
N LEU A 26 -1.66 -16.14 -3.33
CA LEU A 26 -2.39 -16.21 -2.05
C LEU A 26 -1.52 -16.73 -0.91
N GLU A 27 -0.69 -17.74 -1.15
CA GLU A 27 0.21 -18.27 -0.13
C GLU A 27 1.22 -17.22 0.34
N THR A 28 1.85 -16.52 -0.60
CA THR A 28 2.83 -15.47 -0.29
C THR A 28 2.18 -14.28 0.42
N ILE A 29 0.97 -13.90 0.00
CA ILE A 29 0.21 -12.83 0.66
C ILE A 29 -0.15 -13.24 2.10
N ASN A 30 -0.64 -14.48 2.31
CA ASN A 30 -0.96 -15.00 3.64
C ASN A 30 0.28 -15.03 4.55
N ASN A 31 1.43 -15.43 4.04
CA ASN A 31 2.68 -15.38 4.79
C ASN A 31 3.03 -13.94 5.20
N SER A 32 2.82 -12.97 4.32
CA SER A 32 3.03 -11.55 4.64
C SER A 32 2.01 -11.03 5.66
N ILE A 33 0.76 -11.49 5.62
CA ILE A 33 -0.25 -11.17 6.64
C ILE A 33 0.20 -11.72 8.00
N MET A 34 0.51 -12.99 8.09
CA MET A 34 0.96 -13.62 9.35
C MET A 34 2.19 -12.91 9.93
N LEU A 35 3.11 -12.48 9.07
CA LEU A 35 4.30 -11.73 9.45
C LEU A 35 3.92 -10.38 10.08
N MET A 36 3.07 -9.59 9.43
CA MET A 36 2.67 -8.28 9.92
C MET A 36 1.79 -8.37 11.18
N GLU A 37 0.92 -9.39 11.26
CA GLU A 37 0.13 -9.66 12.47
C GLU A 37 1.02 -10.07 13.65
N SER A 38 2.06 -10.88 13.42
CA SER A 38 3.04 -11.23 14.45
C SER A 38 3.85 -10.03 14.94
N ALA A 39 4.04 -9.03 14.07
CA ALA A 39 4.65 -7.75 14.42
C ALA A 39 3.68 -6.80 15.16
N GLY A 40 2.41 -7.18 15.31
CA GLY A 40 1.42 -6.46 16.08
C GLY A 40 0.50 -5.53 15.30
N PHE A 41 0.42 -5.67 13.96
CA PHE A 41 -0.46 -4.89 13.10
C PHE A 41 -1.72 -5.67 12.72
N LYS A 42 -2.78 -4.96 12.37
CA LYS A 42 -4.00 -5.52 11.78
C LYS A 42 -3.99 -5.31 10.29
N ILE A 43 -4.60 -6.21 9.54
CA ILE A 43 -4.65 -6.14 8.07
C ILE A 43 -6.10 -6.04 7.61
N GLU A 44 -6.37 -5.10 6.71
CA GLU A 44 -7.68 -4.88 6.09
C GLU A 44 -7.52 -4.78 4.57
N PHE A 45 -8.30 -5.54 3.82
CA PHE A 45 -8.33 -5.45 2.37
C PHE A 45 -9.34 -4.40 1.90
N ALA A 46 -8.97 -3.61 0.91
CA ALA A 46 -9.93 -2.80 0.19
C ALA A 46 -10.96 -3.70 -0.54
N PRO A 47 -12.18 -3.22 -0.76
CA PRO A 47 -13.28 -4.02 -1.28
C PRO A 47 -12.98 -4.78 -2.59
N ASN A 48 -12.20 -4.20 -3.48
CA ASN A 48 -11.84 -4.81 -4.77
C ASN A 48 -10.43 -5.39 -4.81
N ALA A 49 -9.65 -5.31 -3.72
CA ALA A 49 -8.23 -5.65 -3.71
C ALA A 49 -7.91 -7.12 -4.07
N VAL A 50 -8.85 -8.03 -3.79
CA VAL A 50 -8.73 -9.46 -4.13
C VAL A 50 -9.59 -9.89 -5.33
N SER A 51 -10.21 -8.93 -6.00
CA SER A 51 -11.00 -9.20 -7.21
C SER A 51 -10.10 -9.53 -8.38
N ASN A 52 -10.56 -10.44 -9.25
CA ASN A 52 -9.93 -10.72 -10.53
C ASN A 52 -11.02 -10.84 -11.59
N LYS A 53 -11.27 -9.77 -12.30
CA LYS A 53 -12.27 -9.72 -13.38
C LYS A 53 -11.54 -9.56 -14.70
N LEU A 54 -11.53 -10.63 -15.51
CA LEU A 54 -10.92 -10.63 -16.86
C LEU A 54 -9.43 -10.21 -16.88
N GLY A 55 -8.67 -10.60 -15.83
CA GLY A 55 -7.24 -10.26 -15.71
C GLY A 55 -6.95 -8.88 -15.12
N TYR A 56 -7.97 -8.19 -14.61
CA TYR A 56 -7.86 -6.92 -13.88
C TYR A 56 -8.38 -7.10 -12.45
N SER A 57 -7.78 -6.41 -11.48
CA SER A 57 -8.30 -6.40 -10.12
C SER A 57 -9.71 -5.78 -10.08
N ALA A 58 -9.88 -4.65 -10.77
CA ALA A 58 -11.13 -3.92 -10.89
C ALA A 58 -11.04 -2.90 -12.03
N THR A 59 -12.12 -2.15 -12.29
CA THR A 59 -12.07 -0.98 -13.18
C THR A 59 -11.19 0.12 -12.56
N ALA A 60 -10.69 1.02 -13.40
CA ALA A 60 -9.89 2.16 -12.94
C ALA A 60 -10.59 2.96 -11.83
N LYS A 61 -11.90 3.20 -11.99
CA LYS A 61 -12.72 3.91 -11.00
C LYS A 61 -12.81 3.13 -9.68
N GLN A 62 -13.09 1.83 -9.70
CA GLN A 62 -13.17 1.00 -8.49
C GLN A 62 -11.83 0.93 -7.75
N LYS A 63 -10.71 0.82 -8.47
CA LYS A 63 -9.37 0.88 -7.86
C LYS A 63 -9.12 2.21 -7.17
N ALA A 64 -9.52 3.32 -7.79
CA ALA A 64 -9.40 4.64 -7.18
C ALA A 64 -10.34 4.80 -5.98
N GLU A 65 -11.57 4.28 -6.04
CA GLU A 65 -12.49 4.23 -4.90
C GLU A 65 -11.88 3.47 -3.72
N ASP A 66 -11.23 2.33 -3.95
CA ASP A 66 -10.50 1.58 -2.93
C ASP A 66 -9.41 2.45 -2.27
N ILE A 67 -8.61 3.16 -3.08
CA ILE A 67 -7.57 4.05 -2.57
C ILE A 67 -8.18 5.18 -1.74
N ASN A 68 -9.20 5.86 -2.28
CA ASN A 68 -9.87 6.97 -1.61
C ASN A 68 -10.49 6.53 -0.28
N CYS A 69 -11.17 5.38 -0.25
CA CYS A 69 -11.76 4.81 0.97
C CYS A 69 -10.68 4.50 2.02
N MET A 70 -9.54 3.91 1.62
CA MET A 70 -8.45 3.63 2.55
C MET A 70 -7.84 4.90 3.13
N PHE A 71 -7.73 5.98 2.35
CA PHE A 71 -7.30 7.26 2.88
C PHE A 71 -8.36 7.90 3.79
N GLN A 72 -9.63 7.79 3.48
CA GLN A 72 -10.72 8.36 4.28
C GLN A 72 -10.94 7.62 5.60
N ASN A 73 -10.73 6.31 5.64
CA ASN A 73 -10.96 5.49 6.83
C ASN A 73 -9.93 5.80 7.92
N ASN A 74 -10.35 6.43 9.02
CA ASN A 74 -9.46 6.82 10.13
C ASN A 74 -8.84 5.65 10.90
N GLU A 75 -9.38 4.43 10.78
CA GLU A 75 -8.79 3.22 11.39
C GLU A 75 -7.55 2.74 10.61
N ILE A 76 -7.46 3.04 9.32
CA ILE A 76 -6.29 2.71 8.50
C ILE A 76 -5.19 3.74 8.75
N LYS A 77 -3.97 3.27 9.10
CA LYS A 77 -2.81 4.13 9.37
C LYS A 77 -1.71 4.03 8.32
N ALA A 78 -1.65 2.92 7.61
CA ALA A 78 -0.78 2.74 6.45
C ALA A 78 -1.51 1.99 5.34
N ILE A 79 -1.06 2.18 4.10
CA ILE A 79 -1.61 1.56 2.91
C ILE A 79 -0.46 0.88 2.16
N PHE A 80 -0.64 -0.40 1.82
CA PHE A 80 0.30 -1.12 0.97
C PHE A 80 -0.34 -1.52 -0.36
N CYS A 81 0.38 -1.29 -1.44
CA CYS A 81 0.08 -1.93 -2.72
C CYS A 81 0.44 -3.41 -2.64
N ILE A 82 -0.52 -4.30 -2.94
CA ILE A 82 -0.31 -5.76 -2.86
C ILE A 82 0.76 -6.20 -3.87
N SER A 83 0.68 -5.70 -5.10
CA SER A 83 1.61 -6.02 -6.19
C SER A 83 1.79 -4.83 -7.14
N GLY A 84 2.78 -4.93 -8.01
CA GLY A 84 2.91 -4.06 -9.18
C GLY A 84 2.02 -4.50 -10.35
N GLY A 85 2.42 -4.16 -11.57
CA GLY A 85 1.70 -4.49 -12.81
C GLY A 85 2.00 -3.50 -13.92
N PHE A 86 0.92 -2.97 -14.60
CA PHE A 86 1.09 -2.13 -15.78
C PHE A 86 0.09 -0.98 -15.91
N ASN A 87 -0.87 -0.82 -15.00
CA ASN A 87 -1.99 0.09 -15.23
C ASN A 87 -2.46 0.87 -13.99
N SER A 88 -1.61 1.05 -12.98
CA SER A 88 -1.95 1.87 -11.81
C SER A 88 -2.22 3.33 -12.17
N ASN A 89 -1.60 3.83 -13.24
CA ASN A 89 -1.83 5.17 -13.79
C ASN A 89 -3.28 5.41 -14.23
N SER A 90 -4.04 4.37 -14.54
CA SER A 90 -5.46 4.49 -14.91
C SER A 90 -6.35 5.05 -13.80
N THR A 91 -5.87 5.02 -12.55
CA THR A 91 -6.60 5.51 -11.38
C THR A 91 -6.55 7.03 -11.21
N PHE A 92 -5.59 7.72 -11.83
CA PHE A 92 -5.22 9.11 -11.52
C PHE A 92 -6.38 10.11 -11.63
N ASP A 93 -7.22 9.96 -12.65
CA ASP A 93 -8.35 10.87 -12.90
C ASP A 93 -9.52 10.66 -11.91
N TYR A 94 -9.50 9.57 -11.14
CA TYR A 94 -10.55 9.21 -10.18
C TYR A 94 -10.09 9.33 -8.72
N LEU A 95 -8.82 9.70 -8.48
CA LEU A 95 -8.31 9.90 -7.13
C LEU A 95 -8.84 11.21 -6.54
N ASP A 96 -9.28 11.13 -5.31
CA ASP A 96 -9.62 12.30 -4.49
C ASP A 96 -8.36 12.81 -3.77
N TYR A 97 -7.61 13.65 -4.47
CA TYR A 97 -6.37 14.22 -3.95
C TYR A 97 -6.58 15.13 -2.74
N ASP A 98 -7.76 15.72 -2.60
CA ASP A 98 -8.10 16.54 -1.41
C ASP A 98 -8.28 15.62 -0.20
N THR A 99 -9.04 14.53 -0.31
CA THR A 99 -9.14 13.51 0.74
C THR A 99 -7.76 12.97 1.13
N ILE A 100 -6.90 12.63 0.17
CA ILE A 100 -5.54 12.16 0.43
C ILE A 100 -4.72 13.21 1.20
N LYS A 101 -4.84 14.48 0.83
CA LYS A 101 -4.15 15.59 1.48
C LYS A 101 -4.62 15.83 2.91
N TYR A 102 -5.93 15.70 3.17
CA TYR A 102 -6.50 15.94 4.51
C TYR A 102 -6.39 14.72 5.44
N HIS A 103 -6.13 13.52 4.91
CA HIS A 103 -5.93 12.28 5.66
C HIS A 103 -4.58 11.65 5.34
N PRO A 104 -3.45 12.35 5.63
CA PRO A 104 -2.12 11.87 5.25
C PRO A 104 -1.79 10.55 5.96
N LYS A 105 -1.43 9.53 5.18
CA LYS A 105 -1.06 8.19 5.67
C LYS A 105 0.19 7.69 4.95
N ILE A 106 0.88 6.75 5.58
CA ILE A 106 1.92 5.99 4.91
C ILE A 106 1.27 5.26 3.71
N ILE A 107 1.85 5.41 2.53
CA ILE A 107 1.53 4.60 1.36
C ILE A 107 2.81 4.04 0.78
N CYS A 108 2.87 2.71 0.62
CA CYS A 108 4.05 1.98 0.17
C CYS A 108 3.76 1.09 -1.03
N GLY A 109 4.69 1.05 -1.97
CA GLY A 109 4.60 0.22 -3.17
C GLY A 109 5.88 0.22 -3.99
N PHE A 110 5.92 -0.64 -5.01
CA PHE A 110 7.05 -0.85 -5.90
C PHE A 110 6.61 -1.09 -7.34
N SER A 111 7.55 -0.99 -8.28
CA SER A 111 7.29 -1.25 -9.71
C SER A 111 6.23 -0.29 -10.27
N ASP A 112 5.19 -0.77 -10.95
CA ASP A 112 4.13 0.06 -11.53
C ASP A 112 3.42 0.96 -10.50
N SER A 113 3.26 0.49 -9.25
CA SER A 113 2.67 1.31 -8.18
C SER A 113 3.47 2.59 -7.90
N THR A 114 4.73 2.68 -8.34
CA THR A 114 5.55 3.90 -8.22
C THR A 114 4.91 5.07 -8.96
N SER A 115 4.19 4.83 -10.06
CA SER A 115 3.48 5.87 -10.77
C SER A 115 2.36 6.49 -9.92
N LEU A 116 1.63 5.67 -9.17
CA LEU A 116 0.62 6.11 -8.19
C LEU A 116 1.27 6.93 -7.06
N LEU A 117 2.37 6.42 -6.47
CA LEU A 117 3.10 7.11 -5.41
C LEU A 117 3.54 8.52 -5.86
N ASN A 118 4.11 8.61 -7.06
CA ASN A 118 4.55 9.88 -7.64
C ASN A 118 3.37 10.83 -7.92
N ALA A 119 2.24 10.33 -8.43
CA ALA A 119 1.05 11.14 -8.66
C ALA A 119 0.50 11.72 -7.36
N ILE A 120 0.41 10.92 -6.29
CA ILE A 120 -0.01 11.37 -4.96
C ILE A 120 0.96 12.44 -4.44
N TYR A 121 2.26 12.19 -4.47
CA TYR A 121 3.26 13.18 -4.04
C TYR A 121 3.15 14.50 -4.82
N ALA A 122 3.09 14.42 -6.14
CA ALA A 122 3.04 15.60 -7.00
C ALA A 122 1.78 16.45 -6.79
N LYS A 123 0.63 15.83 -6.50
CA LYS A 123 -0.65 16.52 -6.32
C LYS A 123 -0.90 17.00 -4.90
N THR A 124 -0.39 16.30 -3.89
CA THR A 124 -0.72 16.56 -2.48
C THR A 124 0.47 17.01 -1.63
N GLY A 125 1.70 16.75 -2.08
CA GLY A 125 2.91 16.93 -1.29
C GLY A 125 3.09 15.87 -0.18
N LEU A 126 2.24 14.81 -0.14
CA LEU A 126 2.39 13.70 0.79
C LEU A 126 3.63 12.89 0.45
N VAL A 127 4.53 12.73 1.42
CA VAL A 127 5.69 11.83 1.28
C VAL A 127 5.19 10.40 1.15
N THR A 128 5.58 9.74 0.06
CA THR A 128 5.22 8.36 -0.25
C THR A 128 6.45 7.47 -0.17
N PHE A 129 6.26 6.17 0.00
CA PHE A 129 7.36 5.24 0.26
C PHE A 129 7.55 4.28 -0.91
N HIS A 130 8.65 4.42 -1.62
CA HIS A 130 9.08 3.43 -2.61
C HIS A 130 9.78 2.29 -1.88
N GLY A 131 9.05 1.19 -1.65
CA GLY A 131 9.48 0.03 -0.87
C GLY A 131 8.80 -1.24 -1.38
N PRO A 132 8.97 -2.38 -0.71
CA PRO A 132 8.39 -3.63 -1.17
C PRO A 132 6.88 -3.53 -1.32
N THR A 133 6.32 -4.24 -2.31
CA THR A 133 4.89 -4.54 -2.32
C THR A 133 4.56 -5.48 -1.16
N PHE A 134 3.31 -5.51 -0.74
CA PHE A 134 2.92 -6.37 0.38
C PHE A 134 3.24 -7.85 0.14
N LYS A 135 3.00 -8.34 -1.07
CA LYS A 135 3.37 -9.69 -1.50
C LYS A 135 4.87 -9.96 -1.40
N ALA A 136 5.70 -8.95 -1.59
CA ALA A 136 7.16 -9.11 -1.59
C ALA A 136 7.80 -9.09 -0.20
N LEU A 137 7.05 -8.78 0.87
CA LEU A 137 7.60 -8.68 2.23
C LEU A 137 8.32 -9.97 2.69
N THR A 138 7.79 -11.13 2.32
CA THR A 138 8.38 -12.44 2.69
C THR A 138 9.33 -12.99 1.65
N SER A 139 9.29 -12.49 0.41
CA SER A 139 10.12 -12.98 -0.69
C SER A 139 11.44 -12.24 -0.86
N TRP A 140 11.58 -11.06 -0.31
CA TRP A 140 12.83 -10.29 -0.34
C TRP A 140 13.78 -10.77 0.76
N GLN A 141 14.57 -11.78 0.44
CA GLN A 141 15.65 -12.29 1.30
C GLN A 141 16.85 -11.33 1.34
N THR A 142 16.65 -10.09 1.72
CA THR A 142 17.71 -9.11 1.84
C THR A 142 17.88 -8.66 3.28
N LYS A 143 19.07 -8.15 3.60
CA LYS A 143 19.36 -7.46 4.88
C LYS A 143 18.35 -6.34 5.21
N TYR A 144 17.61 -5.87 4.21
CA TYR A 144 16.57 -4.84 4.29
C TYR A 144 15.16 -5.43 4.16
N GLY A 145 14.91 -6.59 4.78
CA GLY A 145 13.62 -7.24 4.78
C GLY A 145 12.52 -6.45 5.49
N TYR A 146 11.43 -7.13 5.81
CA TYR A 146 10.25 -6.52 6.45
C TYR A 146 10.57 -5.76 7.76
N GLU A 147 11.58 -6.21 8.52
CA GLU A 147 12.00 -5.58 9.77
C GLU A 147 12.44 -4.13 9.56
N GLU A 148 13.20 -3.87 8.49
CA GLU A 148 13.61 -2.51 8.14
C GLU A 148 12.43 -1.66 7.68
N VAL A 149 11.48 -2.23 6.94
CA VAL A 149 10.25 -1.54 6.54
C VAL A 149 9.43 -1.13 7.76
N ILE A 150 9.19 -2.05 8.70
CA ILE A 150 8.46 -1.78 9.93
C ILE A 150 9.21 -0.71 10.74
N LYS A 151 10.50 -0.89 10.94
CA LYS A 151 11.33 0.06 11.68
C LYS A 151 11.24 1.47 11.10
N ARG A 152 11.32 1.63 9.78
CA ARG A 152 11.18 2.93 9.11
C ARG A 152 9.82 3.56 9.34
N PHE A 153 8.77 2.75 9.35
CA PHE A 153 7.41 3.25 9.56
C PHE A 153 7.11 3.56 11.02
N GLU A 154 7.71 2.85 11.97
CA GLU A 154 7.58 3.10 13.42
C GLU A 154 8.51 4.23 13.91
N GLU A 155 9.74 4.28 13.44
CA GLU A 155 10.73 5.26 13.92
C GLU A 155 10.71 6.57 13.13
N GLY A 156 10.31 6.55 11.87
CA GLY A 156 10.26 7.72 11.00
C GLY A 156 11.63 8.33 10.69
N GLY A 157 12.67 7.55 10.77
CA GLY A 157 14.04 8.03 10.59
C GLY A 157 14.47 8.11 9.13
N LEU A 158 14.96 9.26 8.69
CA LEU A 158 15.69 9.46 7.44
C LEU A 158 17.21 9.25 7.64
N SER A 159 17.66 8.55 8.66
CA SER A 159 19.09 8.28 8.77
C SER A 159 19.46 7.19 7.77
N LEU A 160 20.00 7.62 6.65
CA LEU A 160 20.87 6.80 5.83
C LEU A 160 22.15 6.59 6.66
N GLY A 161 22.23 5.44 7.30
CA GLY A 161 23.46 4.98 7.93
C GLY A 161 24.42 4.48 6.88
#